data_6ec8e19ed81a107a91b336c34b03bf95
#
_entry.id   6ec8e19ed81a107a91b336c34b03bf95
#
_cell.length_a   1.000
_cell.length_b   1.000
_cell.length_c   1.000
_cell.angle_alpha   90.00
_cell.angle_beta   90.00
_cell.angle_gamma   90.00
#
_symmetry.space_group_name_H-M   'P 1'
#
loop_
_entity.id
_entity.type
_entity.pdbx_description
1 polymer ?
#
loop_
_entity_poly.entity_id
_entity_poly.type
_entity_poly.pdbx_seq_one_letter_code
_entity_poly.pdbx_strand_id
1 'polypeptide(L)'
;TEFAQITPANYDPIKWQERTNKEAWQLGCVTNYGSSEAREDFVEVIANYIVKPDAWWDNMLREAGDEGAAIIQQKWEICNTWLEEKWEIDLDALRDEVQKRQQNLDWEMIMNLEFLNGK
;
A
#
# COMPACT_ATOMS: atom_id res chain seq x y z
N THR A 1 6.41 -2.13 19.04
CA THR A 1 7.29 -2.40 17.89
C THR A 1 7.85 -1.10 17.32
N GLU A 2 8.94 -1.18 16.60
CA GLU A 2 9.54 -0.03 15.92
C GLU A 2 8.53 0.68 15.00
N PHE A 3 7.78 -0.09 14.21
CA PHE A 3 6.75 0.45 13.32
C PHE A 3 5.69 1.25 14.10
N ALA A 4 5.19 0.70 15.20
CA ALA A 4 4.16 1.34 16.01
C ALA A 4 4.64 2.62 16.72
N GLN A 5 5.96 2.80 16.85
CA GLN A 5 6.55 3.97 17.52
C GLN A 5 6.72 5.18 16.59
N ILE A 6 6.56 5.01 15.27
CA ILE A 6 6.83 6.11 14.32
C ILE A 6 5.84 7.26 14.50
N THR A 7 4.54 6.99 14.47
CA THR A 7 3.51 8.02 14.61
C THR A 7 2.35 7.55 15.48
N PRO A 8 2.61 7.18 16.76
CA PRO A 8 1.55 6.59 17.59
C PRO A 8 0.37 7.54 17.82
N ALA A 9 0.61 8.85 17.86
CA ALA A 9 -0.45 9.84 18.07
C ALA A 9 -1.35 10.05 16.85
N ASN A 10 -0.96 9.58 15.67
CA ASN A 10 -1.74 9.77 14.44
C ASN A 10 -2.81 8.70 14.24
N TYR A 11 -2.79 7.64 15.03
CA TYR A 11 -3.79 6.59 14.93
C TYR A 11 -5.04 6.94 15.72
N ASP A 12 -6.21 6.71 15.11
CA ASP A 12 -7.49 6.91 15.76
C ASP A 12 -8.43 5.73 15.49
N PRO A 13 -8.54 4.79 16.45
CA PRO A 13 -9.37 3.61 16.27
C PRO A 13 -10.86 3.89 16.15
N ILE A 14 -11.32 5.08 16.53
CA ILE A 14 -12.74 5.43 16.55
C ILE A 14 -13.12 6.29 15.36
N LYS A 15 -12.33 7.33 15.07
CA LYS A 15 -12.70 8.35 14.08
C LYS A 15 -11.98 8.25 12.74
N TRP A 16 -11.22 7.17 12.50
CA TRP A 16 -10.49 7.01 11.24
C TRP A 16 -11.40 7.07 10.01
N GLN A 17 -12.66 6.66 10.14
CA GLN A 17 -13.65 6.67 9.05
C GLN A 17 -13.99 8.08 8.58
N GLU A 18 -13.82 9.09 9.45
CA GLU A 18 -14.04 10.48 9.10
C GLU A 18 -12.92 11.07 8.26
N ARG A 19 -11.79 10.39 8.17
CA ARG A 19 -10.64 10.82 7.37
C ARG A 19 -10.78 10.37 5.92
N THR A 20 -10.40 11.24 4.98
CA THR A 20 -10.19 10.84 3.60
C THR A 20 -8.85 10.09 3.51
N ASN A 21 -8.64 9.36 2.41
CA ASN A 21 -7.33 8.76 2.17
C ASN A 21 -6.23 9.82 2.08
N LYS A 22 -6.48 10.95 1.43
CA LYS A 22 -5.50 12.03 1.33
C LYS A 22 -5.10 12.57 2.71
N GLU A 23 -6.06 12.75 3.61
CA GLU A 23 -5.77 13.16 4.99
C GLU A 23 -4.90 12.12 5.70
N ALA A 24 -5.20 10.83 5.50
CA ALA A 24 -4.39 9.74 6.05
C ALA A 24 -2.96 9.76 5.48
N TRP A 25 -2.79 9.99 4.18
CA TRP A 25 -1.47 10.11 3.57
C TRP A 25 -0.64 11.22 4.21
N GLN A 26 -1.27 12.36 4.47
CA GLN A 26 -0.60 13.50 5.10
C GLN A 26 -0.18 13.20 6.54
N LEU A 27 -0.86 12.27 7.20
CA LEU A 27 -0.50 11.76 8.53
C LEU A 27 0.56 10.64 8.48
N GLY A 28 0.92 10.21 7.28
CA GLY A 28 1.91 9.15 7.10
C GLY A 28 1.31 7.75 7.05
N CYS A 29 0.05 7.62 6.71
CA CYS A 29 -0.63 6.32 6.53
C CYS A 29 -1.09 6.16 5.09
N VAL A 30 -0.97 4.95 4.52
CA VAL A 30 -1.29 4.72 3.10
C VAL A 30 -2.79 4.68 2.81
N THR A 31 -3.62 4.45 3.82
CA THR A 31 -5.08 4.46 3.71
C THR A 31 -5.70 5.04 4.97
N ASN A 32 -6.97 5.46 4.88
CA ASN A 32 -7.69 5.90 6.08
C ASN A 32 -7.86 4.75 7.07
N TYR A 33 -8.11 3.52 6.60
CA TYR A 33 -8.23 2.35 7.46
C TYR A 33 -6.89 2.06 8.17
N GLY A 34 -5.76 2.21 7.49
CA GLY A 34 -4.44 2.10 8.09
C GLY A 34 -4.22 3.07 9.24
N SER A 35 -4.90 4.23 9.21
CA SER A 35 -4.80 5.21 10.28
C SER A 35 -5.62 4.86 11.53
N SER A 36 -6.29 3.71 11.53
CA SER A 36 -7.03 3.23 12.71
C SER A 36 -6.11 2.73 13.82
N GLU A 37 -5.12 1.95 13.49
CA GLU A 37 -4.11 1.44 14.43
C GLU A 37 -2.87 0.93 13.70
N ALA A 38 -1.75 0.85 14.42
CA ALA A 38 -0.47 0.48 13.83
C ALA A 38 -0.48 -0.88 13.13
N ARG A 39 -1.17 -1.86 13.68
CA ARG A 39 -1.27 -3.20 13.10
C ARG A 39 -1.95 -3.18 11.74
N GLU A 40 -3.02 -2.41 11.61
CA GLU A 40 -3.72 -2.25 10.33
C GLU A 40 -2.88 -1.49 9.32
N ASP A 41 -2.17 -0.46 9.77
CA ASP A 41 -1.26 0.32 8.93
C ASP A 41 -0.13 -0.56 8.36
N PHE A 42 0.46 -1.42 9.18
CA PHE A 42 1.50 -2.36 8.75
C PHE A 42 1.00 -3.25 7.60
N VAL A 43 -0.19 -3.83 7.76
CA VAL A 43 -0.80 -4.68 6.74
C VAL A 43 -1.14 -3.88 5.48
N GLU A 44 -1.67 -2.67 5.64
CA GLU A 44 -2.06 -1.80 4.52
C GLU A 44 -0.85 -1.33 3.70
N VAL A 45 0.28 -1.05 4.34
CA VAL A 45 1.52 -0.70 3.63
C VAL A 45 1.93 -1.85 2.71
N ILE A 46 1.98 -3.07 3.24
CA ILE A 46 2.40 -4.25 2.47
C ILE A 46 1.41 -4.54 1.34
N ALA A 47 0.11 -4.60 1.66
CA ALA A 47 -0.93 -4.93 0.67
C ALA A 47 -0.96 -3.93 -0.49
N ASN A 48 -0.93 -2.63 -0.19
CA ASN A 48 -0.98 -1.60 -1.23
C ASN A 48 0.32 -1.55 -2.04
N TYR A 49 1.46 -1.88 -1.44
CA TYR A 49 2.71 -1.97 -2.19
C TYR A 49 2.65 -3.10 -3.21
N ILE A 50 2.09 -4.25 -2.84
CA ILE A 50 1.98 -5.40 -3.73
C ILE A 50 1.02 -5.15 -4.89
N VAL A 51 -0.14 -4.54 -4.63
CA VAL A 51 -1.23 -4.46 -5.63
C VAL A 51 -1.30 -3.14 -6.39
N LYS A 52 -0.82 -2.03 -5.85
CA LYS A 52 -0.95 -0.71 -6.50
C LYS A 52 0.24 -0.43 -7.41
N PRO A 53 -0.01 0.13 -8.62
CA PRO A 53 1.06 0.44 -9.58
C PRO A 53 1.91 1.64 -9.15
N ASP A 54 3.05 1.82 -9.81
CA ASP A 54 3.96 2.94 -9.54
C ASP A 54 3.27 4.29 -9.60
N ALA A 55 2.39 4.49 -10.58
CA ALA A 55 1.67 5.76 -10.74
C ALA A 55 0.82 6.10 -9.51
N TRP A 56 0.19 5.09 -8.90
CA TRP A 56 -0.58 5.28 -7.67
C TRP A 56 0.34 5.71 -6.51
N TRP A 57 1.48 5.04 -6.36
CA TRP A 57 2.46 5.37 -5.32
C TRP A 57 3.05 6.76 -5.50
N ASP A 58 3.40 7.12 -6.72
CA ASP A 58 3.94 8.46 -7.02
C ASP A 58 2.93 9.55 -6.69
N ASN A 59 1.68 9.38 -7.07
CA ASN A 59 0.61 10.30 -6.75
C ASN A 59 0.38 10.41 -5.24
N MET A 60 0.30 9.27 -4.56
CA MET A 60 0.07 9.21 -3.12
C MET A 60 1.17 9.94 -2.35
N LEU A 61 2.43 9.65 -2.67
CA LEU A 61 3.58 10.30 -2.00
C LEU A 61 3.60 11.81 -2.26
N ARG A 62 3.26 12.24 -3.47
CA ARG A 62 3.18 13.66 -3.79
C ARG A 62 2.08 14.36 -2.99
N GLU A 63 0.90 13.75 -2.92
CA GLU A 63 -0.25 14.32 -2.20
C GLU A 63 -0.08 14.24 -0.68
N ALA A 64 0.75 13.33 -0.19
CA ALA A 64 1.07 13.23 1.24
C ALA A 64 1.91 14.40 1.74
N GLY A 65 2.63 15.08 0.84
CA GLY A 65 3.57 16.13 1.19
C GLY A 65 4.88 15.56 1.71
N ASP A 66 5.86 16.42 1.96
CA ASP A 66 7.21 16.00 2.32
C ASP A 66 7.24 15.20 3.62
N GLU A 67 6.52 15.65 4.63
CA GLU A 67 6.48 14.98 5.94
C GLU A 67 5.77 13.63 5.86
N GLY A 68 4.57 13.60 5.28
CA GLY A 68 3.79 12.38 5.13
C GLY A 68 4.51 11.35 4.28
N ALA A 69 5.10 11.77 3.17
CA ALA A 69 5.87 10.89 2.29
C ALA A 69 7.07 10.27 2.99
N ALA A 70 7.82 11.07 3.75
CA ALA A 70 8.98 10.57 4.50
C ALA A 70 8.58 9.51 5.54
N ILE A 71 7.47 9.72 6.22
CA ILE A 71 6.93 8.77 7.20
C ILE A 71 6.54 7.47 6.52
N ILE A 72 5.82 7.55 5.39
CA ILE A 72 5.38 6.37 4.64
C ILE A 72 6.58 5.56 4.14
N GLN A 73 7.60 6.24 3.62
CA GLN A 73 8.82 5.58 3.15
C GLN A 73 9.55 4.87 4.28
N GLN A 74 9.63 5.49 5.46
CA GLN A 74 10.21 4.86 6.64
C GLN A 74 9.45 3.60 7.04
N LYS A 75 8.13 3.66 7.03
CA LYS A 75 7.26 2.51 7.32
C LYS A 75 7.47 1.38 6.32
N TRP A 76 7.57 1.72 5.03
CA TRP A 76 7.83 0.74 3.98
C TRP A 76 9.17 0.02 4.20
N GLU A 77 10.21 0.75 4.55
CA GLU A 77 11.53 0.17 4.80
C GLU A 77 11.49 -0.81 5.97
N ILE A 78 10.76 -0.49 7.03
CA ILE A 78 10.59 -1.38 8.18
C ILE A 78 9.85 -2.66 7.75
N CYS A 79 8.78 -2.53 6.98
CA CYS A 79 8.03 -3.67 6.46
C CYS A 79 8.90 -4.56 5.58
N ASN A 80 9.65 -3.95 4.66
CA ASN A 80 10.53 -4.66 3.75
C ASN A 80 11.61 -5.45 4.49
N THR A 81 12.27 -4.81 5.44
CA THR A 81 13.31 -5.44 6.27
C THR A 81 12.73 -6.57 7.10
N TRP A 82 11.56 -6.36 7.70
CA TRP A 82 10.90 -7.37 8.53
C TRP A 82 10.54 -8.63 7.72
N LEU A 83 9.97 -8.45 6.52
CA LEU A 83 9.61 -9.56 5.64
C LEU A 83 10.84 -10.34 5.19
N GLU A 84 11.91 -9.65 4.84
CA GLU A 84 13.16 -10.27 4.42
C GLU A 84 13.81 -11.06 5.55
N GLU A 85 13.95 -10.45 6.72
CA GLU A 85 14.63 -11.07 7.87
C GLU A 85 13.84 -12.20 8.51
N LYS A 86 12.52 -12.07 8.63
CA LYS A 86 11.69 -13.04 9.35
C LYS A 86 11.13 -14.14 8.45
N TRP A 87 10.87 -13.83 7.18
CA TRP A 87 10.18 -14.73 6.27
C TRP A 87 10.94 -15.02 4.98
N GLU A 88 12.12 -14.42 4.81
CA GLU A 88 12.92 -14.53 3.57
C GLU A 88 12.11 -14.15 2.33
N ILE A 89 11.21 -13.17 2.47
CA ILE A 89 10.38 -12.66 1.38
C ILE A 89 11.02 -11.40 0.82
N ASP A 90 11.31 -11.42 -0.48
CA ASP A 90 11.70 -10.24 -1.24
C ASP A 90 10.42 -9.54 -1.70
N LEU A 91 10.10 -8.40 -1.07
CA LEU A 91 8.86 -7.68 -1.32
C LEU A 91 8.76 -7.16 -2.76
N ASP A 92 9.86 -6.69 -3.34
CA ASP A 92 9.88 -6.22 -4.73
C ASP A 92 9.64 -7.36 -5.71
N ALA A 93 10.23 -8.51 -5.48
CA ALA A 93 10.01 -9.70 -6.31
C ALA A 93 8.56 -10.17 -6.22
N LEU A 94 7.99 -10.16 -5.03
CA LEU A 94 6.58 -10.53 -4.82
C LEU A 94 5.66 -9.55 -5.55
N ARG A 95 5.93 -8.27 -5.45
CA ARG A 95 5.17 -7.22 -6.14
C ARG A 95 5.17 -7.42 -7.65
N ASP A 96 6.35 -7.63 -8.21
CA ASP A 96 6.50 -7.86 -9.66
C ASP A 96 5.71 -9.08 -10.12
N GLU A 97 5.76 -10.16 -9.37
CA GLU A 97 5.03 -11.38 -9.70
C GLU A 97 3.51 -11.18 -9.64
N VAL A 98 3.02 -10.54 -8.58
CA VAL A 98 1.58 -10.28 -8.41
C VAL A 98 1.06 -9.35 -9.52
N GLN A 99 1.78 -8.27 -9.81
CA GLN A 99 1.35 -7.32 -10.84
C GLN A 99 1.40 -7.92 -12.24
N LYS A 100 2.39 -8.76 -12.50
CA LYS A 100 2.49 -9.51 -13.76
C LYS A 100 1.30 -10.45 -13.94
N ARG A 101 0.92 -11.19 -12.91
CA ARG A 101 -0.25 -12.07 -12.94
C ARG A 101 -1.54 -11.29 -13.14
N GLN A 102 -1.68 -10.14 -12.51
CA GLN A 102 -2.85 -9.27 -12.66
C GLN A 102 -2.97 -8.76 -14.09
N GLN A 103 -1.86 -8.34 -14.70
CA GLN A 103 -1.84 -7.91 -16.09
C GLN A 103 -2.26 -9.05 -17.05
N ASN A 104 -1.80 -10.25 -16.79
CA ASN A 104 -2.17 -11.43 -17.61
C ASN A 104 -3.66 -11.73 -17.48
N LEU A 105 -4.23 -11.64 -16.28
CA LEU A 105 -5.66 -11.82 -16.06
C LEU A 105 -6.49 -10.77 -16.80
N ASP A 106 -6.08 -9.53 -16.72
CA ASP A 106 -6.76 -8.41 -17.42
C ASP A 106 -6.73 -8.64 -18.93
N TRP A 107 -5.58 -9.05 -19.46
CA TRP A 107 -5.42 -9.36 -20.87
C TRP A 107 -6.31 -10.52 -21.31
N GLU A 108 -6.35 -11.62 -20.53
CA GLU A 108 -7.20 -12.78 -20.81
C GLU A 108 -8.68 -12.39 -20.81
N MET A 109 -9.11 -11.56 -19.87
CA MET A 109 -10.49 -11.06 -19.83
C MET A 109 -10.84 -10.25 -21.07
N ILE A 110 -9.96 -9.38 -21.53
CA ILE A 110 -10.15 -8.59 -22.74
C ILE A 110 -10.27 -9.49 -23.96
N MET A 111 -9.37 -10.47 -24.08
CA MET A 111 -9.37 -11.40 -25.21
C MET A 111 -10.64 -12.26 -25.23
N ASN A 112 -11.12 -12.70 -24.08
CA ASN A 112 -12.35 -13.46 -23.96
C ASN A 112 -13.57 -12.62 -24.38
N LEU A 113 -13.63 -11.36 -23.98
CA LEU A 113 -14.71 -10.44 -24.37
C LEU A 113 -14.71 -10.19 -25.86
N GLU A 114 -13.54 -10.00 -26.49
CA GLU A 114 -13.42 -9.84 -27.95
C GLU A 114 -13.87 -11.07 -28.67
N PHE A 115 -13.50 -12.26 -28.22
CA PHE A 115 -13.93 -13.52 -28.80
C PHE A 115 -15.44 -13.66 -28.76
N LEU A 116 -16.09 -13.34 -27.65
CA LEU A 116 -17.53 -13.42 -27.48
C LEU A 116 -18.27 -12.41 -28.37
N ASN A 117 -17.72 -11.21 -28.51
CA ASN A 117 -18.32 -10.14 -29.29
C ASN A 117 -18.00 -10.23 -30.76
N GLY A 118 -16.95 -10.92 -31.16
CA GLY A 118 -16.51 -11.09 -32.53
C GLY A 118 -17.29 -12.11 -33.33
N LYS A 119 -18.27 -12.72 -32.72
CA LYS A 119 -19.19 -13.64 -33.39
C LYS A 119 -20.42 -12.90 -33.86
#